data_c60e302a29db26f7b49428e050b3f9ea
#
_entry.id   c60e302a29db26f7b49428e050b3f9ea
#
_cell.length_a   1.000
_cell.length_b   1.000
_cell.length_c   1.000
_cell.angle_alpha   90.00
_cell.angle_beta   90.00
_cell.angle_gamma   90.00
#
_symmetry.space_group_name_H-M   'P 1'
#
loop_
_entity.id
_entity.type
_entity.pdbx_description
1 polymer ?
#
loop_
_entity_poly.entity_id
_entity_poly.type
_entity_poly.pdbx_seq_one_letter_code
_entity_poly.pdbx_strand_id
1 'polypeptide(L)'
;PELFAGKPASSQTDVYAAGVSLYHLLTRKYPYGEIEPFQQPRFGDPVPPTRYRPDIPQWLENALLRAVARDTRQRFETAEEMLLALERGEVRPVSPPQRTPLWHRHPAPRWQAAALILLVINLLLLYLLLIR
;
A
#
# COMPACT_ATOMS: atom_id res chain seq x y z
N PRO A 1 8.08 -1.37 -3.24
CA PRO A 1 7.25 -2.56 -2.96
C PRO A 1 7.46 -3.70 -3.95
N GLU A 2 7.51 -3.41 -5.25
CA GLU A 2 7.64 -4.39 -6.33
C GLU A 2 8.96 -5.18 -6.28
N LEU A 3 10.06 -4.55 -5.84
CA LEU A 3 11.35 -5.22 -5.68
C LEU A 3 11.29 -6.33 -4.61
N PHE A 4 10.54 -6.12 -3.53
CA PHE A 4 10.29 -7.16 -2.53
C PHE A 4 9.46 -8.32 -3.07
N ALA A 5 8.70 -8.10 -4.15
CA ALA A 5 7.96 -9.13 -4.87
C ALA A 5 8.78 -9.78 -6.00
N GLY A 6 10.09 -9.47 -6.09
CA GLY A 6 11.00 -10.02 -7.11
C GLY A 6 10.77 -9.46 -8.53
N LYS A 7 10.04 -8.35 -8.67
CA LYS A 7 9.85 -7.69 -9.97
C LYS A 7 11.06 -6.81 -10.31
N PRO A 8 11.36 -6.62 -11.61
CA PRO A 8 12.46 -5.74 -12.02
C PRO A 8 12.18 -4.27 -11.68
N ALA A 9 13.25 -3.49 -11.51
CA ALA A 9 13.15 -2.05 -11.35
C ALA A 9 12.64 -1.38 -12.64
N SER A 10 11.94 -0.25 -12.48
CA SER A 10 11.38 0.55 -13.56
C SER A 10 11.43 2.03 -13.20
N SER A 11 11.09 2.92 -14.13
CA SER A 11 10.96 4.37 -13.84
C SER A 11 10.00 4.66 -12.69
N GLN A 12 8.92 3.86 -12.55
CA GLN A 12 8.01 3.98 -11.40
C GLN A 12 8.67 3.56 -10.06
N THR A 13 9.72 2.74 -10.09
CA THR A 13 10.51 2.43 -8.89
C THR A 13 11.30 3.65 -8.42
N ASP A 14 11.88 4.43 -9.35
CA ASP A 14 12.60 5.67 -9.05
C ASP A 14 11.64 6.75 -8.55
N VAL A 15 10.47 6.88 -9.17
CA VAL A 15 9.38 7.76 -8.69
C VAL A 15 9.00 7.43 -7.25
N TYR A 16 8.88 6.14 -6.92
CA TYR A 16 8.58 5.72 -5.55
C TYR A 16 9.69 6.13 -4.59
N ALA A 17 10.94 5.91 -4.94
CA ALA A 17 12.08 6.29 -4.09
C ALA A 17 12.14 7.80 -3.85
N ALA A 18 11.95 8.61 -4.91
CA ALA A 18 11.85 10.07 -4.82
C ALA A 18 10.66 10.50 -3.93
N GLY A 19 9.49 9.88 -4.12
CA GLY A 19 8.29 10.13 -3.31
C GLY A 19 8.50 9.83 -1.83
N VAL A 20 9.13 8.70 -1.49
CA VAL A 20 9.48 8.34 -0.10
C VAL A 20 10.45 9.35 0.49
N SER A 21 11.46 9.78 -0.27
CA SER A 21 12.45 10.76 0.18
C SER A 21 11.79 12.12 0.48
N LEU A 22 10.94 12.62 -0.42
CA LEU A 22 10.19 13.87 -0.21
C LEU A 22 9.22 13.76 0.97
N TYR A 23 8.50 12.64 1.07
CA TYR A 23 7.62 12.38 2.20
C TYR A 23 8.39 12.44 3.52
N HIS A 24 9.53 11.76 3.59
CA HIS A 24 10.37 11.74 4.80
C HIS A 24 10.96 13.12 5.12
N LEU A 25 11.41 13.89 4.12
CA LEU A 25 11.91 15.26 4.31
C LEU A 25 10.85 16.17 4.94
N LEU A 26 9.59 16.03 4.52
CA LEU A 26 8.48 16.85 5.00
C LEU A 26 7.96 16.42 6.37
N THR A 27 7.88 15.11 6.64
CA THR A 27 7.19 14.57 7.81
C THR A 27 8.11 13.95 8.87
N ARG A 28 9.36 13.67 8.54
CA ARG A 28 10.30 12.87 9.33
C ARG A 28 9.77 11.46 9.64
N LYS A 29 8.83 10.97 8.84
CA LYS A 29 8.23 9.64 8.93
C LYS A 29 8.25 8.94 7.57
N TYR A 30 8.04 7.63 7.55
CA TYR A 30 7.90 6.87 6.32
C TYR A 30 6.43 6.60 6.02
N PRO A 31 6.02 6.57 4.74
CA PRO A 31 4.60 6.43 4.35
C PRO A 31 3.98 5.10 4.76
N TYR A 32 4.77 4.05 4.94
CA TYR A 32 4.34 2.71 5.35
C TYR A 32 4.88 2.30 6.72
N GLY A 33 5.37 3.26 7.50
CA GLY A 33 6.03 3.01 8.78
C GLY A 33 7.50 2.60 8.63
N GLU A 34 8.14 2.34 9.76
CA GLU A 34 9.53 1.87 9.80
C GLU A 34 9.61 0.43 9.25
N ILE A 35 10.63 0.18 8.44
CA ILE A 35 10.95 -1.18 7.99
C ILE A 35 12.05 -1.71 8.89
N GLU A 36 11.71 -2.67 9.74
CA GLU A 36 12.67 -3.30 10.62
C GLU A 36 13.58 -4.26 9.82
N PRO A 37 14.87 -4.33 10.16
CA PRO A 37 15.79 -5.31 9.57
C PRO A 37 15.22 -6.73 9.70
N PHE A 38 15.36 -7.52 8.65
CA PHE A 38 14.93 -8.93 8.58
C PHE A 38 13.42 -9.17 8.59
N GLN A 39 12.58 -8.13 8.57
CA GLN A 39 11.15 -8.28 8.39
C GLN A 39 10.73 -7.99 6.94
N GLN A 40 9.76 -8.74 6.44
CA GLN A 40 9.13 -8.40 5.17
C GLN A 40 8.18 -7.22 5.36
N PRO A 41 8.39 -6.10 4.65
CA PRO A 41 7.54 -4.93 4.81
C PRO A 41 6.11 -5.24 4.36
N ARG A 42 5.14 -4.78 5.16
CA ARG A 42 3.72 -4.89 4.83
C ARG A 42 3.25 -3.57 4.22
N PHE A 43 3.12 -3.55 2.91
CA PHE A 43 2.61 -2.38 2.18
C PHE A 43 1.06 -2.39 2.20
N GLY A 44 0.49 -1.68 3.15
CA GLY A 44 -0.95 -1.36 3.18
C GLY A 44 -1.26 -0.10 2.35
N ASP A 45 -2.17 0.76 2.86
CA ASP A 45 -2.31 2.12 2.34
C ASP A 45 -1.27 3.03 2.99
N PRO A 46 -0.67 3.94 2.24
CA PRO A 46 0.27 4.91 2.81
C PRO A 46 -0.44 5.86 3.77
N VAL A 47 0.22 6.20 4.86
CA VAL A 47 -0.30 7.20 5.79
C VAL A 47 -0.30 8.56 5.11
N PRO A 48 -1.39 9.35 5.14
CA PRO A 48 -1.40 10.71 4.62
C PRO A 48 -0.38 11.59 5.34
N PRO A 49 0.46 12.38 4.64
CA PRO A 49 1.46 13.24 5.28
C PRO A 49 0.82 14.31 6.16
N THR A 50 -0.40 14.76 5.86
CA THR A 50 -1.18 15.70 6.69
C THR A 50 -1.47 15.18 8.09
N ARG A 51 -1.42 13.87 8.31
CA ARG A 51 -1.52 13.29 9.66
C ARG A 51 -0.37 13.71 10.58
N TYR A 52 0.81 13.94 10.01
CA TYR A 52 2.00 14.36 10.75
C TYR A 52 2.25 15.86 10.62
N ARG A 53 1.87 16.45 9.50
CA ARG A 53 2.02 17.84 9.14
C ARG A 53 0.73 18.40 8.52
N PRO A 54 -0.22 18.86 9.34
CA PRO A 54 -1.52 19.37 8.87
C PRO A 54 -1.44 20.59 7.94
N ASP A 55 -0.31 21.31 7.95
CA ASP A 55 -0.03 22.46 7.09
C ASP A 55 0.31 22.10 5.64
N ILE A 56 0.51 20.81 5.34
CA ILE A 56 0.76 20.36 3.95
C ILE A 56 -0.52 20.56 3.13
N PRO A 57 -0.45 21.30 2.00
CA PRO A 57 -1.61 21.51 1.15
C PRO A 57 -2.07 20.22 0.48
N GLN A 58 -3.37 20.09 0.24
CA GLN A 58 -4.00 18.88 -0.30
C GLN A 58 -3.41 18.43 -1.65
N TRP A 59 -3.03 19.38 -2.52
CA TRP A 59 -2.42 19.04 -3.81
C TRP A 59 -1.07 18.34 -3.64
N LEU A 60 -0.27 18.76 -2.64
CA LEU A 60 1.03 18.16 -2.35
C LEU A 60 0.85 16.78 -1.69
N GLU A 61 -0.10 16.65 -0.77
CA GLU A 61 -0.48 15.35 -0.21
C GLU A 61 -0.84 14.36 -1.32
N ASN A 62 -1.72 14.76 -2.25
CA ASN A 62 -2.15 13.90 -3.36
C ASN A 62 -0.97 13.50 -4.26
N ALA A 63 -0.05 14.43 -4.56
CA ALA A 63 1.13 14.14 -5.36
C ALA A 63 2.07 13.14 -4.65
N LEU A 64 2.30 13.34 -3.34
CA LEU A 64 3.12 12.42 -2.54
C LEU A 64 2.48 11.03 -2.45
N LEU A 65 1.18 10.95 -2.14
CA LEU A 65 0.47 9.68 -2.04
C LEU A 65 0.46 8.92 -3.37
N ARG A 66 0.32 9.65 -4.50
CA ARG A 66 0.43 9.07 -5.83
C ARG A 66 1.83 8.52 -6.09
N ALA A 67 2.89 9.26 -5.76
CA ALA A 67 4.27 8.83 -5.96
C ALA A 67 4.60 7.56 -5.16
N VAL A 68 4.15 7.48 -3.90
CA VAL A 68 4.42 6.34 -3.03
C VAL A 68 3.36 5.22 -3.12
N ALA A 69 2.43 5.26 -4.07
CA ALA A 69 1.39 4.25 -4.20
C ALA A 69 1.99 2.83 -4.31
N ARG A 70 1.33 1.83 -3.66
CA ARG A 70 1.77 0.44 -3.70
C ARG A 70 1.74 -0.14 -5.11
N ASP A 71 0.63 0.11 -5.84
CA ASP A 71 0.49 -0.31 -7.23
C ASP A 71 1.25 0.66 -8.14
N THR A 72 2.23 0.14 -8.89
CA THR A 72 3.04 0.92 -9.83
C THR A 72 2.19 1.68 -10.84
N ARG A 73 1.06 1.10 -11.31
CA ARG A 73 0.14 1.72 -12.26
C ARG A 73 -0.57 2.98 -11.74
N GLN A 74 -0.61 3.16 -10.42
CA GLN A 74 -1.19 4.34 -9.79
C GLN A 74 -0.18 5.45 -9.57
N ARG A 75 1.11 5.19 -9.81
CA ARG A 75 2.18 6.19 -9.70
C ARG A 75 2.24 7.09 -10.94
N PHE A 76 3.12 8.07 -10.90
CA PHE A 76 3.57 8.76 -12.09
C PHE A 76 4.37 7.78 -12.97
N GLU A 77 4.26 7.90 -14.28
CA GLU A 77 5.00 7.02 -15.20
C GLU A 77 6.48 7.33 -15.21
N THR A 78 6.81 8.63 -15.10
CA THR A 78 8.18 9.12 -15.11
C THR A 78 8.42 10.18 -14.03
N ALA A 79 9.70 10.47 -13.77
CA ALA A 79 10.10 11.56 -12.86
C ALA A 79 9.70 12.93 -13.40
N GLU A 80 9.71 13.11 -14.74
CA GLU A 80 9.27 14.34 -15.39
C GLU A 80 7.78 14.60 -15.17
N GLU A 81 6.93 13.56 -15.24
CA GLU A 81 5.50 13.69 -14.94
C GLU A 81 5.30 14.13 -13.48
N MET A 82 6.06 13.53 -12.55
CA MET A 82 6.03 13.92 -11.14
C MET A 82 6.50 15.36 -10.94
N LEU A 83 7.58 15.78 -11.59
CA LEU A 83 8.09 17.16 -11.53
C LEU A 83 7.04 18.16 -12.02
N LEU A 84 6.46 17.91 -13.18
CA LEU A 84 5.40 18.75 -13.74
C LEU A 84 4.17 18.85 -12.83
N ALA A 85 3.83 17.75 -12.12
CA ALA A 85 2.73 17.76 -11.16
C ALA A 85 3.04 18.63 -9.93
N LEU A 86 4.29 18.61 -9.46
CA LEU A 86 4.74 19.45 -8.35
C LEU A 86 4.83 20.93 -8.75
N GLU A 87 5.32 21.24 -9.95
CA GLU A 87 5.40 22.62 -10.48
C GLU A 87 4.01 23.25 -10.70
N ARG A 88 3.06 22.45 -11.16
CA ARG A 88 1.67 22.92 -11.37
C ARG A 88 0.90 23.10 -10.06
N GLY A 89 1.25 22.38 -9.02
CA GLY A 89 0.72 22.53 -7.66
C GLY A 89 -0.80 22.66 -7.61
N GLU A 90 -1.27 23.77 -7.04
CA GLU A 90 -2.70 24.05 -6.88
C GLU A 90 -3.47 24.29 -8.20
N VAL A 91 -2.78 24.74 -9.24
CA VAL A 91 -3.44 25.10 -10.53
C VAL A 91 -4.02 23.87 -11.23
N ARG A 92 -3.36 22.71 -11.10
CA ARG A 92 -3.84 21.43 -11.63
C ARG A 92 -3.52 20.30 -10.65
N PRO A 93 -4.29 20.18 -9.57
CA PRO A 93 -4.04 19.15 -8.57
C PRO A 93 -4.24 17.75 -9.18
N VAL A 94 -3.37 16.83 -8.81
CA VAL A 94 -3.51 15.41 -9.16
C VAL A 94 -4.54 14.73 -8.26
N SER A 95 -5.26 13.76 -8.82
CA SER A 95 -6.18 12.95 -8.03
C SER A 95 -5.41 12.01 -7.09
N PRO A 96 -5.91 11.77 -5.88
CA PRO A 96 -5.31 10.80 -4.97
C PRO A 96 -5.37 9.38 -5.57
N PRO A 97 -4.42 8.49 -5.20
CA PRO A 97 -4.45 7.11 -5.64
C PRO A 97 -5.71 6.41 -5.11
N GLN A 98 -6.22 5.46 -5.89
CA GLN A 98 -7.36 4.67 -5.44
C GLN A 98 -6.96 3.82 -4.23
N ARG A 99 -7.75 3.92 -3.16
CA ARG A 99 -7.56 3.08 -1.97
C ARG A 99 -7.80 1.62 -2.33
N THR A 100 -6.90 0.76 -1.89
CA THR A 100 -7.09 -0.68 -2.05
C THR A 100 -8.35 -1.12 -1.30
N PRO A 101 -9.29 -1.82 -1.94
CA PRO A 101 -10.46 -2.35 -1.26
C PRO A 101 -10.07 -3.24 -0.07
N LEU A 102 -10.86 -3.20 1.01
CA LEU A 102 -10.55 -3.90 2.27
C LEU A 102 -10.33 -5.41 2.09
N TRP A 103 -11.01 -6.04 1.14
CA TRP A 103 -10.86 -7.47 0.84
C TRP A 103 -9.49 -7.85 0.22
N HIS A 104 -8.75 -6.86 -0.33
CA HIS A 104 -7.38 -7.08 -0.81
C HIS A 104 -6.32 -6.88 0.28
N ARG A 105 -6.71 -6.26 1.41
CA ARG A 105 -5.76 -5.99 2.52
C ARG A 105 -5.34 -7.25 3.26
N HIS A 106 -6.27 -8.20 3.38
CA HIS A 106 -6.04 -9.49 4.04
C HIS A 106 -6.73 -10.57 3.22
N PRO A 107 -6.08 -11.15 2.21
CA PRO A 107 -6.57 -12.39 1.67
C PRO A 107 -6.55 -13.39 2.83
N ALA A 108 -7.73 -13.72 3.36
CA ALA A 108 -7.84 -14.78 4.35
C ALA A 108 -7.10 -16.00 3.76
N PRO A 109 -6.05 -16.48 4.43
CA PRO A 109 -5.27 -17.56 3.85
C PRO A 109 -6.20 -18.74 3.60
N ARG A 110 -6.21 -19.25 2.38
CA ARG A 110 -7.10 -20.34 1.92
C ARG A 110 -7.11 -21.54 2.86
N TRP A 111 -6.01 -21.74 3.61
CA TRP A 111 -5.90 -22.79 4.62
C TRP A 111 -6.84 -22.59 5.83
N GLN A 112 -7.21 -21.34 6.20
CA GLN A 112 -8.19 -21.09 7.28
C GLN A 112 -9.59 -21.53 6.86
N ALA A 113 -10.00 -21.27 5.62
CA ALA A 113 -11.27 -21.77 5.09
C ALA A 113 -11.26 -23.31 5.01
N ALA A 114 -10.16 -23.91 4.56
CA ALA A 114 -10.00 -25.36 4.51
C ALA A 114 -10.03 -26.00 5.92
N ALA A 115 -9.38 -25.37 6.91
CA ALA A 115 -9.39 -25.84 8.29
C ALA A 115 -10.80 -25.78 8.90
N LEU A 116 -11.57 -24.75 8.60
CA LEU A 116 -12.93 -24.58 9.08
C LEU A 116 -13.88 -25.62 8.47
N ILE A 117 -13.74 -25.91 7.18
CA ILE A 117 -14.49 -26.99 6.49
C ILE A 117 -14.16 -28.34 7.08
N LEU A 118 -12.86 -28.65 7.30
CA LEU A 118 -12.41 -29.89 7.91
C LEU A 118 -12.96 -30.06 9.34
N LEU A 119 -13.01 -28.97 10.13
CA LEU A 119 -13.55 -28.99 11.48
C LEU A 119 -15.06 -29.30 11.48
N VAL A 120 -15.82 -28.68 10.56
CA VAL A 120 -17.26 -28.95 10.39
C VAL A 120 -17.51 -30.39 9.99
N ILE A 121 -16.72 -30.93 9.04
CA ILE A 121 -16.82 -32.34 8.59
C ILE A 121 -16.53 -33.30 9.79
N ASN A 122 -15.48 -33.02 10.57
CA ASN A 122 -15.15 -33.84 11.74
C ASN A 122 -16.27 -33.82 12.79
N LEU A 123 -16.85 -32.66 13.10
CA LEU A 123 -17.98 -32.57 14.03
C LEU A 123 -19.21 -33.32 13.52
N LEU A 124 -19.49 -33.26 12.22
CA LEU A 124 -20.59 -34.00 11.62
C LEU A 124 -20.40 -35.52 11.69
N LEU A 125 -19.18 -36.00 11.43
CA LEU A 125 -18.81 -37.40 11.53
C LEU A 125 -18.92 -37.90 12.99
N LEU A 126 -18.42 -37.10 13.93
CA LEU A 126 -18.52 -37.44 15.36
C LEU A 126 -19.98 -37.49 15.81
N TYR A 127 -20.82 -36.57 15.37
CA TYR A 127 -22.26 -36.58 15.65
C TYR A 127 -22.96 -37.82 15.11
N LEU A 128 -22.65 -38.21 13.84
CA LEU A 128 -23.21 -39.44 13.24
C LEU A 128 -22.74 -40.71 13.93
N LEU A 129 -21.51 -40.73 14.50
CA LEU A 129 -20.98 -41.87 15.24
C LEU A 129 -21.63 -42.02 16.62
N LEU A 130 -22.01 -40.89 17.25
CA LEU A 130 -22.67 -40.88 18.59
C LEU A 130 -24.16 -41.25 18.52
N ILE A 131 -24.82 -41.06 17.36
CA ILE A 131 -26.26 -41.37 17.16
C ILE A 131 -26.47 -42.82 16.70
N ARG A 132 -25.40 -43.49 16.26
CA ARG A 132 -25.47 -44.88 15.80
C ARG A 132 -25.22 -45.87 16.93
#